data_f4ef3216893cfb57dd8d778b037c23b5
#
_entry.id   f4ef3216893cfb57dd8d778b037c23b5
#
_cell.length_a   1.000
_cell.length_b   1.000
_cell.length_c   1.000
_cell.angle_alpha   90.00
_cell.angle_beta   90.00
_cell.angle_gamma   90.00
#
_symmetry.space_group_name_H-M   'P 1'
#
loop_
_entity.id
_entity.type
_entity.pdbx_description
1 polymer ?
#
loop_
_entity_poly.entity_id
_entity_poly.type
_entity_poly.pdbx_seq_one_letter_code
_entity_poly.pdbx_strand_id
1 'polypeptide(L)'
;LDGSAYVNHMELVRRARGASMPDSFWADPLMYQGGSDSFLGATDPIYIKDESWGVDFEGELAVIVDDVPLGVTPKQALKHIKFLMLLNDISLRNLIPQELGKGFGFVHGKPPTSFAPVAVTVNSLGKYWRDGKLHLPLLVYLNRRKIGWVNAGVDMTFDFPSLVAHAAKTRPLGAGTIIGSGTVSNADQRH
;
A
#
# COMPACT_ATOMS: atom_id res chain seq x y z
N LEU A 1 0.44 5.73 6.72
CA LEU A 1 -0.04 6.26 5.44
C LEU A 1 -0.07 5.13 4.42
N ASP A 2 -1.04 5.15 3.52
CA ASP A 2 -1.08 4.16 2.45
C ASP A 2 -1.34 4.82 1.10
N GLY A 3 -0.51 4.46 0.12
CA GLY A 3 -0.55 5.01 -1.23
C GLY A 3 -1.25 4.09 -2.22
N SER A 4 -1.43 4.56 -3.44
CA SER A 4 -1.92 3.76 -4.57
C SER A 4 -0.88 3.75 -5.68
N ALA A 5 0.23 3.06 -5.42
CA ALA A 5 1.37 3.04 -6.35
C ALA A 5 1.13 2.23 -7.63
N TYR A 6 0.22 1.27 -7.57
CA TYR A 6 -0.13 0.41 -8.71
C TYR A 6 -1.45 0.91 -9.32
N VAL A 7 -1.36 1.80 -10.31
CA VAL A 7 -2.55 2.40 -10.95
C VAL A 7 -3.45 1.34 -11.59
N ASN A 8 -2.87 0.21 -12.03
CA ASN A 8 -3.64 -0.94 -12.52
C ASN A 8 -4.68 -1.43 -11.49
N HIS A 9 -4.32 -1.48 -10.19
CA HIS A 9 -5.31 -1.83 -9.14
C HIS A 9 -6.47 -0.83 -9.12
N MET A 10 -6.16 0.46 -9.19
CA MET A 10 -7.18 1.51 -9.23
C MET A 10 -8.10 1.40 -10.45
N GLU A 11 -7.55 1.04 -11.61
CA GLU A 11 -8.35 0.78 -12.82
C GLU A 11 -9.33 -0.37 -12.60
N LEU A 12 -8.87 -1.48 -12.02
CA LEU A 12 -9.72 -2.64 -11.75
C LEU A 12 -10.85 -2.30 -10.77
N VAL A 13 -10.53 -1.62 -9.66
CA VAL A 13 -11.53 -1.22 -8.65
C VAL A 13 -12.53 -0.23 -9.23
N ARG A 14 -12.09 0.75 -10.01
CA ARG A 14 -13.00 1.74 -10.63
C ARG A 14 -13.86 1.10 -11.71
N ARG A 15 -13.30 0.22 -12.54
CA ARG A 15 -14.05 -0.54 -13.53
C ARG A 15 -15.15 -1.37 -12.87
N ALA A 16 -14.85 -2.04 -11.75
CA ALA A 16 -15.85 -2.82 -11.00
C ALA A 16 -17.01 -1.97 -10.46
N ARG A 17 -16.77 -0.65 -10.26
CA ARG A 17 -17.78 0.33 -9.83
C ARG A 17 -18.42 1.09 -10.98
N GLY A 18 -18.09 0.79 -12.25
CA GLY A 18 -18.57 1.54 -13.41
C GLY A 18 -18.05 2.98 -13.51
N ALA A 19 -16.92 3.30 -12.85
CA ALA A 19 -16.34 4.63 -12.85
C ALA A 19 -15.13 4.74 -13.79
N SER A 20 -14.99 5.89 -14.47
CA SER A 20 -13.83 6.18 -15.33
C SER A 20 -12.57 6.49 -14.52
N MET A 21 -11.39 6.29 -15.13
CA MET A 21 -10.09 6.68 -14.55
C MET A 21 -9.81 8.15 -14.88
N PRO A 22 -9.59 9.02 -13.87
CA PRO A 22 -9.08 10.37 -14.11
C PRO A 22 -7.60 10.31 -14.53
N ASP A 23 -7.20 11.15 -15.51
CA ASP A 23 -5.80 11.24 -15.97
C ASP A 23 -4.83 11.63 -14.84
N SER A 24 -5.31 12.40 -13.86
CA SER A 24 -4.51 12.81 -12.70
C SER A 24 -3.96 11.63 -11.89
N PHE A 25 -4.60 10.45 -11.91
CA PHE A 25 -4.14 9.28 -11.16
C PHE A 25 -2.81 8.70 -11.67
N TRP A 26 -2.43 9.04 -12.89
CA TRP A 26 -1.13 8.66 -13.46
C TRP A 26 0.00 9.61 -13.08
N ALA A 27 -0.33 10.82 -12.57
CA ALA A 27 0.64 11.87 -12.27
C ALA A 27 0.73 12.21 -10.78
N ASP A 28 -0.34 11.97 -10.01
CA ASP A 28 -0.45 12.33 -8.60
C ASP A 28 -0.97 11.13 -7.81
N PRO A 29 -0.15 10.52 -6.93
CA PRO A 29 -0.55 9.31 -6.23
C PRO A 29 -1.68 9.60 -5.24
N LEU A 30 -2.72 8.77 -5.25
CA LEU A 30 -3.68 8.75 -4.16
C LEU A 30 -3.00 8.24 -2.89
N MET A 31 -3.32 8.87 -1.77
CA MET A 31 -2.81 8.47 -0.46
C MET A 31 -3.84 8.79 0.62
N TYR A 32 -4.00 7.91 1.59
CA TYR A 32 -4.85 8.14 2.74
C TYR A 32 -4.10 7.92 4.06
N GLN A 33 -4.64 8.43 5.14
CA GLN A 33 -4.12 8.18 6.48
C GLN A 33 -4.68 6.84 6.96
N GLY A 34 -3.84 5.80 6.95
CA GLY A 34 -4.18 4.50 7.52
C GLY A 34 -4.39 4.58 9.03
N GLY A 35 -5.16 3.66 9.58
CA GLY A 35 -5.34 3.53 11.02
C GLY A 35 -3.98 3.34 11.71
N SER A 36 -3.75 4.09 12.79
CA SER A 36 -2.50 4.05 13.57
C SER A 36 -2.73 3.71 15.05
N ASP A 37 -3.98 3.49 15.41
CA ASP A 37 -4.43 3.20 16.77
C ASP A 37 -4.24 1.74 17.16
N SER A 38 -4.32 0.82 16.18
CA SER A 38 -4.07 -0.60 16.40
C SER A 38 -3.59 -1.30 15.13
N PHE A 39 -2.75 -2.31 15.30
CA PHE A 39 -2.24 -3.17 14.23
C PHE A 39 -2.51 -4.64 14.59
N LEU A 40 -2.66 -5.48 13.58
CA LEU A 40 -2.71 -6.93 13.72
C LEU A 40 -1.34 -7.53 13.40
N GLY A 41 -0.92 -8.53 14.14
CA GLY A 41 0.21 -9.37 13.80
C GLY A 41 -0.11 -10.30 12.63
N ALA A 42 0.92 -10.95 12.09
CA ALA A 42 0.81 -11.78 10.89
C ALA A 42 -0.12 -13.01 11.05
N THR A 43 -0.36 -13.44 12.27
CA THR A 43 -1.19 -14.62 12.59
C THR A 43 -2.40 -14.29 13.43
N ASP A 44 -2.62 -13.00 13.71
CA ASP A 44 -3.79 -12.58 14.48
C ASP A 44 -5.06 -12.80 13.64
N PRO A 45 -6.15 -13.24 14.26
CA PRO A 45 -7.42 -13.39 13.57
C PRO A 45 -8.00 -12.03 13.20
N ILE A 46 -8.55 -11.95 11.98
CA ILE A 46 -9.29 -10.79 11.50
C ILE A 46 -10.75 -10.98 11.87
N TYR A 47 -11.22 -10.26 12.90
CA TYR A 47 -12.60 -10.36 13.34
C TYR A 47 -13.48 -9.37 12.57
N ILE A 48 -14.43 -9.91 11.81
CA ILE A 48 -15.43 -9.13 11.08
C ILE A 48 -16.82 -9.51 11.63
N LYS A 49 -17.56 -8.51 12.10
CA LYS A 49 -18.87 -8.71 12.72
C LYS A 49 -19.95 -9.07 11.71
N ASP A 50 -19.82 -8.60 10.49
CA ASP A 50 -20.84 -8.74 9.44
C ASP A 50 -20.17 -8.95 8.08
N GLU A 51 -20.36 -10.14 7.50
CA GLU A 51 -19.81 -10.51 6.20
C GLU A 51 -20.36 -9.65 5.05
N SER A 52 -21.54 -9.07 5.22
CA SER A 52 -22.13 -8.17 4.21
C SER A 52 -21.31 -6.90 3.97
N TRP A 53 -20.38 -6.56 4.86
CA TRP A 53 -19.43 -5.46 4.67
C TRP A 53 -18.43 -5.71 3.54
N GLY A 54 -18.37 -6.95 3.03
CA GLY A 54 -17.55 -7.31 1.86
C GLY A 54 -16.07 -7.32 2.18
N VAL A 55 -15.67 -8.25 3.06
CA VAL A 55 -14.27 -8.43 3.46
C VAL A 55 -13.41 -8.82 2.28
N ASP A 56 -12.30 -8.12 2.10
CA ASP A 56 -11.29 -8.39 1.09
C ASP A 56 -9.90 -8.20 1.68
N PHE A 57 -8.89 -8.77 1.04
CA PHE A 57 -7.49 -8.63 1.41
C PHE A 57 -6.70 -7.87 0.34
N GLU A 58 -5.70 -7.13 0.76
CA GLU A 58 -4.79 -6.40 -0.12
C GLU A 58 -3.36 -6.74 0.25
N GLY A 59 -2.70 -7.55 -0.59
CA GLY A 59 -1.29 -7.88 -0.44
C GLY A 59 -0.42 -6.71 -0.87
N GLU A 60 0.39 -6.20 0.06
CA GLU A 60 1.15 -4.98 -0.13
C GLU A 60 2.56 -5.05 0.44
N LEU A 61 3.33 -4.04 0.07
CA LEU A 61 4.60 -3.69 0.67
C LEU A 61 4.48 -2.38 1.41
N ALA A 62 5.27 -2.21 2.48
CA ALA A 62 5.45 -0.90 3.09
C ALA A 62 6.92 -0.63 3.34
N VAL A 63 7.27 0.65 3.30
CA VAL A 63 8.57 1.13 3.77
C VAL A 63 8.40 1.82 5.13
N ILE A 64 9.46 1.72 5.95
CA ILE A 64 9.57 2.45 7.21
C ILE A 64 10.70 3.45 7.05
N VAL A 65 10.42 4.71 7.38
CA VAL A 65 11.38 5.81 7.21
C VAL A 65 11.99 6.26 8.55
N ASP A 66 13.14 6.94 8.49
CA ASP A 66 13.62 7.81 9.57
C ASP A 66 12.96 9.19 9.49
N ASP A 67 13.50 10.20 10.19
CA ASP A 67 12.97 11.56 10.13
C ASP A 67 13.12 12.15 8.73
N VAL A 68 11.98 12.41 8.06
CA VAL A 68 11.94 12.95 6.70
C VAL A 68 11.62 14.45 6.77
N PRO A 69 12.49 15.32 6.25
CA PRO A 69 12.22 16.75 6.22
C PRO A 69 11.03 17.11 5.33
N LEU A 70 10.34 18.19 5.68
CA LEU A 70 9.30 18.80 4.87
C LEU A 70 9.80 19.10 3.44
N GLY A 71 9.02 18.72 2.44
CA GLY A 71 9.23 19.11 1.05
C GLY A 71 10.42 18.43 0.36
N VAL A 72 10.88 17.28 0.87
CA VAL A 72 11.95 16.51 0.20
C VAL A 72 11.56 16.10 -1.22
N THR A 73 12.55 16.08 -2.10
CA THR A 73 12.39 15.48 -3.44
C THR A 73 12.46 13.95 -3.35
N PRO A 74 11.94 13.20 -4.36
CA PRO A 74 12.07 11.74 -4.36
C PRO A 74 13.52 11.26 -4.23
N LYS A 75 14.47 11.92 -4.88
CA LYS A 75 15.91 11.62 -4.75
C LYS A 75 16.44 11.78 -3.32
N GLN A 76 15.94 12.75 -2.57
CA GLN A 76 16.27 12.93 -1.16
C GLN A 76 15.54 11.91 -0.29
N ALA A 77 14.25 11.67 -0.56
CA ALA A 77 13.41 10.73 0.18
C ALA A 77 13.96 9.30 0.18
N LEU A 78 14.61 8.86 -0.91
CA LEU A 78 15.25 7.54 -0.99
C LEU A 78 16.20 7.26 0.18
N LYS A 79 16.92 8.26 0.68
CA LYS A 79 17.88 8.12 1.78
C LYS A 79 17.21 7.87 3.14
N HIS A 80 15.95 8.24 3.25
CA HIS A 80 15.15 8.11 4.46
C HIS A 80 14.43 6.77 4.59
N ILE A 81 14.40 5.97 3.52
CA ILE A 81 13.82 4.62 3.54
C ILE A 81 14.82 3.67 4.20
N LYS A 82 14.43 3.09 5.36
CA LYS A 82 15.32 2.21 6.15
C LYS A 82 14.95 0.75 6.05
N PHE A 83 13.65 0.45 6.12
CA PHE A 83 13.17 -0.92 6.13
C PHE A 83 12.04 -1.10 5.12
N LEU A 84 11.84 -2.34 4.75
CA LEU A 84 10.71 -2.80 3.95
C LEU A 84 10.05 -3.99 4.65
N MET A 85 8.72 -4.07 4.60
CA MET A 85 7.93 -5.13 5.19
C MET A 85 6.72 -5.45 4.32
N LEU A 86 6.12 -6.63 4.57
CA LEU A 86 4.83 -7.03 3.98
C LEU A 86 3.70 -6.59 4.88
N LEU A 87 2.55 -6.32 4.28
CA LEU A 87 1.30 -6.09 5.00
C LEU A 87 0.09 -6.62 4.21
N ASN A 88 -1.00 -6.77 4.92
CA ASN A 88 -2.33 -7.01 4.37
C ASN A 88 -3.24 -5.85 4.80
N ASP A 89 -3.57 -4.98 3.85
CA ASP A 89 -4.48 -3.87 4.09
C ASP A 89 -5.93 -4.32 3.90
N ILE A 90 -6.49 -4.85 4.98
CA ILE A 90 -7.83 -5.40 5.00
C ILE A 90 -8.85 -4.34 4.61
N SER A 91 -9.74 -4.68 3.70
CA SER A 91 -10.72 -3.75 3.15
C SER A 91 -12.14 -4.28 3.29
N LEU A 92 -13.06 -3.42 3.73
CA LEU A 92 -14.49 -3.71 3.78
C LEU A 92 -15.14 -3.00 2.60
N ARG A 93 -15.15 -3.66 1.44
CA ARG A 93 -15.47 -3.08 0.14
C ARG A 93 -16.82 -2.40 0.06
N ASN A 94 -17.82 -2.90 0.79
CA ASN A 94 -19.18 -2.35 0.75
C ASN A 94 -19.37 -1.12 1.64
N LEU A 95 -18.45 -0.84 2.57
CA LEU A 95 -18.47 0.38 3.39
C LEU A 95 -17.75 1.56 2.71
N ILE A 96 -16.73 1.27 1.92
CA ILE A 96 -15.87 2.28 1.27
C ILE A 96 -16.65 3.31 0.43
N PRO A 97 -17.64 2.94 -0.42
CA PRO A 97 -18.33 3.92 -1.25
C PRO A 97 -19.04 5.03 -0.47
N GLN A 98 -19.63 4.68 0.68
CA GLN A 98 -20.30 5.66 1.54
C GLN A 98 -19.30 6.63 2.20
N GLU A 99 -18.13 6.14 2.57
CA GLU A 99 -17.06 6.98 3.15
C GLU A 99 -16.45 7.90 2.09
N LEU A 100 -16.20 7.40 0.89
CA LEU A 100 -15.74 8.22 -0.24
C LEU A 100 -16.73 9.33 -0.58
N GLY A 101 -18.04 9.04 -0.52
CA GLY A 101 -19.09 10.03 -0.74
C GLY A 101 -19.09 11.19 0.27
N LYS A 102 -18.51 10.99 1.47
CA LYS A 102 -18.36 12.03 2.50
C LYS A 102 -17.10 12.90 2.31
N GLY A 103 -16.12 12.43 1.53
CA GLY A 103 -14.91 13.21 1.20
C GLY A 103 -13.83 13.30 2.29
N PHE A 104 -13.96 12.58 3.42
CA PHE A 104 -13.02 12.66 4.55
C PHE A 104 -12.03 11.49 4.68
N GLY A 105 -12.13 10.48 3.83
CA GLY A 105 -11.29 9.31 3.87
C GLY A 105 -11.93 8.12 4.59
N PHE A 106 -11.11 7.10 4.88
CA PHE A 106 -11.57 5.82 5.39
C PHE A 106 -11.46 5.75 6.92
N VAL A 107 -12.50 5.20 7.56
CA VAL A 107 -12.50 4.81 8.97
C VAL A 107 -13.01 3.37 9.09
N HIS A 108 -14.27 3.13 8.72
CA HIS A 108 -14.88 1.80 8.83
C HIS A 108 -14.45 0.85 7.72
N GLY A 109 -14.19 1.39 6.53
CA GLY A 109 -13.81 0.60 5.35
C GLY A 109 -12.40 0.01 5.41
N LYS A 110 -11.58 0.49 6.35
CA LYS A 110 -10.19 0.03 6.57
C LYS A 110 -10.00 -0.30 8.06
N PRO A 111 -10.37 -1.52 8.50
CA PRO A 111 -10.08 -2.00 9.85
C PRO A 111 -8.55 -2.14 10.05
N PRO A 112 -8.08 -2.55 11.24
CA PRO A 112 -6.65 -2.67 11.50
C PRO A 112 -5.90 -3.49 10.47
N THR A 113 -4.82 -2.94 9.94
CA THR A 113 -3.92 -3.60 9.00
C THR A 113 -3.12 -4.70 9.68
N SER A 114 -2.94 -5.85 9.02
CA SER A 114 -2.08 -6.92 9.48
C SER A 114 -0.68 -6.79 8.90
N PHE A 115 0.33 -6.84 9.77
CA PHE A 115 1.73 -6.64 9.40
C PHE A 115 2.56 -7.90 9.54
N ALA A 116 3.57 -8.05 8.67
CA ALA A 116 4.59 -9.07 8.83
C ALA A 116 5.32 -8.95 10.18
N PRO A 117 5.78 -10.07 10.76
CA PRO A 117 6.47 -10.05 12.06
C PRO A 117 7.89 -9.50 11.96
N VAL A 118 8.36 -9.23 10.74
CA VAL A 118 9.71 -8.74 10.47
C VAL A 118 9.70 -7.63 9.42
N ALA A 119 10.59 -6.67 9.59
CA ALA A 119 11.00 -5.73 8.56
C ALA A 119 12.47 -5.96 8.23
N VAL A 120 12.84 -5.86 6.97
CA VAL A 120 14.21 -6.05 6.50
C VAL A 120 14.81 -4.72 6.07
N THR A 121 16.11 -4.51 6.29
CA THR A 121 16.78 -3.30 5.79
C THR A 121 16.79 -3.33 4.26
N VAL A 122 16.59 -2.18 3.62
CA VAL A 122 16.64 -2.11 2.14
C VAL A 122 17.99 -2.58 1.58
N ASN A 123 19.08 -2.36 2.33
CA ASN A 123 20.41 -2.81 1.93
C ASN A 123 20.54 -4.34 1.87
N SER A 124 19.84 -5.08 2.73
CA SER A 124 19.88 -6.55 2.73
C SER A 124 19.20 -7.17 1.51
N LEU A 125 18.38 -6.41 0.80
CA LEU A 125 17.69 -6.85 -0.41
C LEU A 125 18.62 -6.84 -1.64
N GLY A 126 19.79 -6.17 -1.57
CA GLY A 126 20.80 -6.17 -2.63
C GLY A 126 20.22 -5.79 -3.99
N LYS A 127 20.48 -6.62 -5.00
CA LYS A 127 20.03 -6.37 -6.39
C LYS A 127 18.51 -6.33 -6.57
N TYR A 128 17.75 -6.81 -5.62
CA TYR A 128 16.29 -6.81 -5.68
C TYR A 128 15.66 -5.48 -5.27
N TRP A 129 16.41 -4.63 -4.56
CA TRP A 129 16.01 -3.25 -4.29
C TRP A 129 16.73 -2.32 -5.27
N ARG A 130 16.03 -1.81 -6.25
CA ARG A 130 16.56 -0.84 -7.21
C ARG A 130 15.48 0.11 -7.66
N ASP A 131 15.87 1.31 -8.03
CA ASP A 131 14.97 2.37 -8.52
C ASP A 131 13.80 2.65 -7.56
N GLY A 132 14.06 2.51 -6.23
CA GLY A 132 13.04 2.71 -5.20
C GLY A 132 11.91 1.68 -5.19
N LYS A 133 12.12 0.50 -5.78
CA LYS A 133 11.14 -0.60 -5.91
C LYS A 133 11.75 -1.93 -5.50
N LEU A 134 10.90 -2.84 -5.04
CA LEU A 134 11.28 -4.23 -4.81
C LEU A 134 10.97 -5.10 -6.03
N HIS A 135 11.97 -5.74 -6.61
CA HIS A 135 11.82 -6.64 -7.76
C HIS A 135 11.79 -8.10 -7.33
N LEU A 136 10.78 -8.45 -6.56
CA LEU A 136 10.51 -9.82 -6.10
C LEU A 136 9.00 -10.14 -6.23
N PRO A 137 8.65 -11.42 -6.37
CA PRO A 137 7.25 -11.81 -6.37
C PRO A 137 6.63 -11.66 -4.98
N LEU A 138 5.40 -11.15 -4.94
CA LEU A 138 4.50 -11.25 -3.82
C LEU A 138 3.59 -12.44 -4.05
N LEU A 139 3.62 -13.40 -3.13
CA LEU A 139 2.81 -14.62 -3.20
C LEU A 139 1.62 -14.52 -2.26
N VAL A 140 0.44 -14.84 -2.78
CA VAL A 140 -0.80 -14.81 -2.00
C VAL A 140 -1.40 -16.20 -1.90
N TYR A 141 -1.73 -16.61 -0.69
CA TYR A 141 -2.35 -17.90 -0.40
C TYR A 141 -3.67 -17.71 0.34
N LEU A 142 -4.69 -18.45 -0.08
CA LEU A 142 -5.95 -18.56 0.64
C LEU A 142 -6.17 -20.04 0.97
N ASN A 143 -6.35 -20.36 2.27
CA ASN A 143 -6.54 -21.73 2.74
C ASN A 143 -5.44 -22.69 2.22
N ARG A 144 -4.17 -22.26 2.28
CA ARG A 144 -2.99 -22.98 1.82
C ARG A 144 -2.90 -23.18 0.29
N ARG A 145 -3.87 -22.70 -0.47
CA ARG A 145 -3.83 -22.72 -1.94
C ARG A 145 -3.27 -21.37 -2.44
N LYS A 146 -2.24 -21.44 -3.28
CA LYS A 146 -1.73 -20.23 -3.94
C LYS A 146 -2.79 -19.71 -4.92
N ILE A 147 -3.22 -18.46 -4.72
CA ILE A 147 -4.23 -17.80 -5.53
C ILE A 147 -3.69 -16.56 -6.26
N GLY A 148 -2.51 -16.06 -5.86
CA GLY A 148 -1.89 -14.90 -6.49
C GLY A 148 -0.37 -15.02 -6.53
N TRP A 149 0.18 -14.45 -7.60
CA TRP A 149 1.61 -14.28 -7.79
C TRP A 149 1.80 -13.02 -8.65
N VAL A 150 2.24 -11.95 -8.05
CA VAL A 150 2.47 -10.66 -8.70
C VAL A 150 3.88 -10.19 -8.40
N ASN A 151 4.52 -9.51 -9.34
CA ASN A 151 5.86 -8.96 -9.14
C ASN A 151 5.76 -7.52 -8.64
N ALA A 152 6.28 -7.26 -7.45
CA ALA A 152 6.21 -5.95 -6.82
C ALA A 152 6.99 -4.85 -7.55
N GLY A 153 7.96 -5.21 -8.41
CA GLY A 153 8.72 -4.25 -9.21
C GLY A 153 8.10 -3.94 -10.58
N VAL A 154 7.03 -4.64 -10.96
CA VAL A 154 6.33 -4.48 -12.24
C VAL A 154 5.07 -3.64 -12.05
N ASP A 155 4.79 -2.76 -13.00
CA ASP A 155 3.61 -1.87 -13.01
C ASP A 155 3.46 -0.95 -11.78
N MET A 156 4.51 -0.80 -10.97
CA MET A 156 4.56 0.19 -9.90
C MET A 156 4.76 1.57 -10.52
N THR A 157 3.67 2.31 -10.70
CA THR A 157 3.66 3.64 -11.33
C THR A 157 4.43 4.66 -10.50
N PHE A 158 4.23 4.65 -9.17
CA PHE A 158 4.94 5.51 -8.23
C PHE A 158 5.87 4.68 -7.37
N ASP A 159 7.19 4.93 -7.46
CA ASP A 159 8.17 4.29 -6.59
C ASP A 159 8.03 4.77 -5.13
N PHE A 160 8.62 4.05 -4.18
CA PHE A 160 8.54 4.42 -2.77
C PHE A 160 9.12 5.80 -2.46
N PRO A 161 10.25 6.24 -3.04
CA PRO A 161 10.73 7.62 -2.87
C PRO A 161 9.70 8.67 -3.27
N SER A 162 8.95 8.44 -4.33
CA SER A 162 7.86 9.33 -4.77
C SER A 162 6.72 9.37 -3.78
N LEU A 163 6.32 8.22 -3.22
CA LEU A 163 5.29 8.15 -2.17
C LEU A 163 5.74 8.88 -0.89
N VAL A 164 7.00 8.69 -0.47
CA VAL A 164 7.57 9.37 0.70
C VAL A 164 7.60 10.89 0.48
N ALA A 165 8.07 11.34 -0.67
CA ALA A 165 8.11 12.77 -1.03
C ALA A 165 6.69 13.37 -1.09
N HIS A 166 5.73 12.63 -1.65
CA HIS A 166 4.32 13.04 -1.67
C HIS A 166 3.76 13.20 -0.25
N ALA A 167 4.00 12.24 0.63
CA ALA A 167 3.58 12.29 2.03
C ALA A 167 4.21 13.46 2.79
N ALA A 168 5.47 13.79 2.49
CA ALA A 168 6.23 14.86 3.12
C ALA A 168 6.02 16.25 2.49
N LYS A 169 5.11 16.41 1.53
CA LYS A 169 4.89 17.64 0.77
C LYS A 169 4.55 18.84 1.65
N THR A 170 3.75 18.64 2.69
CA THR A 170 3.23 19.73 3.57
C THR A 170 3.57 19.55 5.05
N ARG A 171 4.30 18.49 5.40
CA ARG A 171 4.70 18.17 6.80
C ARG A 171 5.96 17.31 6.81
N PRO A 172 6.79 17.38 7.87
CA PRO A 172 7.84 16.39 8.06
C PRO A 172 7.20 15.05 8.45
N LEU A 173 7.92 13.94 8.22
CA LEU A 173 7.52 12.63 8.74
C LEU A 173 8.49 12.23 9.84
N GLY A 174 7.96 11.78 10.98
CA GLY A 174 8.77 11.28 12.08
C GLY A 174 9.32 9.87 11.80
N ALA A 175 10.46 9.55 12.40
CA ALA A 175 11.03 8.21 12.33
C ALA A 175 10.03 7.14 12.77
N GLY A 176 10.00 6.03 12.06
CA GLY A 176 9.02 4.96 12.27
C GLY A 176 7.72 5.14 11.48
N THR A 177 7.55 6.22 10.72
CA THR A 177 6.39 6.34 9.82
C THR A 177 6.39 5.23 8.79
N ILE A 178 5.25 4.52 8.69
CA ILE A 178 5.02 3.44 7.73
C ILE A 178 4.27 4.03 6.53
N ILE A 179 4.75 3.71 5.32
CA ILE A 179 4.13 4.13 4.06
C ILE A 179 3.92 2.89 3.21
N GLY A 180 2.65 2.50 3.03
CA GLY A 180 2.23 1.38 2.19
C GLY A 180 2.22 1.74 0.71
N SER A 181 2.38 0.71 -0.11
CA SER A 181 2.40 0.83 -1.58
C SER A 181 1.02 0.89 -2.21
N GLY A 182 -0.01 0.54 -1.47
CA GLY A 182 -1.24 0.06 -2.07
C GLY A 182 -1.10 -1.34 -2.63
N THR A 183 -2.23 -1.96 -2.95
CA THR A 183 -2.30 -3.34 -3.43
C THR A 183 -1.39 -3.57 -4.63
N VAL A 184 -0.47 -4.52 -4.51
CA VAL A 184 0.41 -4.92 -5.62
C VAL A 184 -0.43 -5.54 -6.72
N SER A 185 -0.34 -4.99 -7.92
CA SER A 185 -1.15 -5.41 -9.06
C SER A 185 -0.38 -5.28 -10.37
N ASN A 186 -0.37 -6.35 -11.16
CA ASN A 186 0.22 -6.34 -12.49
C ASN A 186 -0.87 -6.37 -13.56
N ALA A 187 -0.65 -5.65 -14.68
CA ALA A 187 -1.56 -5.61 -15.80
C ALA A 187 -1.57 -6.95 -16.56
N ASP A 188 -0.41 -7.60 -16.68
CA ASP A 188 -0.29 -8.94 -17.24
C ASP A 188 -0.50 -9.98 -16.14
N GLN A 189 -1.59 -10.74 -16.22
CA GLN A 189 -1.92 -11.78 -15.25
C GLN A 189 -1.01 -13.03 -15.29
N ARG A 190 -0.05 -13.06 -16.20
CA ARG A 190 0.94 -14.14 -16.31
C ARG A 190 2.18 -13.94 -15.44
N HIS A 191 2.24 -12.83 -14.74
CA HIS A 191 3.32 -12.48 -13.80
C HIS A 191 2.89 -12.69 -12.38
#